data_31be337f57f52fa2d3a0e05362bbbcb4
#
_entry.id   31be337f57f52fa2d3a0e05362bbbcb4
#
_cell.length_a   1.000
_cell.length_b   1.000
_cell.length_c   1.000
_cell.angle_alpha   90.00
_cell.angle_beta   90.00
_cell.angle_gamma   90.00
#
_symmetry.space_group_name_H-M   'P 1'
#
loop_
_entity.id
_entity.type
_entity.pdbx_description
1 polymer ?
#
loop_
_entity_poly.entity_id
_entity_poly.type
_entity_poly.pdbx_seq_one_letter_code
_entity_poly.pdbx_strand_id
1 'polypeptide(L)'
;MKHDLKDAEDGRKVLEIAADWAEVAAEYDNVLAEFGNAAVPGFRPGRAPRAVVERFLGRQIRNAFAARSGRQLVREALRERNMRAAGPIALGDIQLDPRSAFSFTAEFIPAPRLDLPDCAALPLAGASDAERRDEASEWLLAHTPGEVPPALVRQECERAGEPGAGPGCEAWLAAARRVKLGLILDQVAEAEGIDADQRDVDARIRTVAAEHGMRPDELRRKLEREDGMD
;
A
#
# COMPACT_ATOMS: atom_id res chain seq x y z
N MET A 1 0.65 -16.31 -14.76
CA MET A 1 -0.39 -15.70 -13.90
C MET A 1 -1.61 -15.34 -14.72
N LYS A 2 -2.83 -15.58 -14.21
CA LYS A 2 -4.10 -15.15 -14.82
C LYS A 2 -4.76 -14.14 -13.88
N HIS A 3 -5.35 -13.08 -14.44
CA HIS A 3 -6.06 -12.10 -13.64
C HIS A 3 -7.27 -11.53 -14.38
N ASP A 4 -8.36 -11.33 -13.65
CA ASP A 4 -9.61 -10.70 -14.12
C ASP A 4 -9.97 -9.50 -13.25
N LEU A 5 -10.51 -8.44 -13.86
CA LEU A 5 -10.83 -7.18 -13.19
C LEU A 5 -12.34 -6.93 -13.27
N LYS A 6 -12.95 -6.73 -12.11
CA LYS A 6 -14.37 -6.45 -11.96
C LYS A 6 -14.59 -5.11 -11.31
N ASP A 7 -15.67 -4.43 -11.68
CA ASP A 7 -16.11 -3.24 -10.98
C ASP A 7 -16.87 -3.63 -9.71
N ALA A 8 -16.57 -2.94 -8.62
CA ALA A 8 -17.26 -3.05 -7.34
C ALA A 8 -17.99 -1.74 -7.00
N GLU A 9 -18.69 -1.74 -5.88
CA GLU A 9 -19.42 -0.56 -5.42
C GLU A 9 -18.48 0.61 -5.06
N ASP A 10 -18.99 1.83 -5.03
CA ASP A 10 -18.25 3.05 -4.65
C ASP A 10 -17.00 3.36 -5.51
N GLY A 11 -16.96 2.90 -6.76
CA GLY A 11 -15.81 3.12 -7.65
C GLY A 11 -14.58 2.27 -7.33
N ARG A 12 -14.71 1.30 -6.43
CA ARG A 12 -13.68 0.29 -6.16
C ARG A 12 -13.61 -0.72 -7.30
N LYS A 13 -12.51 -1.43 -7.36
CA LYS A 13 -12.30 -2.54 -8.28
C LYS A 13 -11.82 -3.76 -7.51
N VAL A 14 -12.25 -4.92 -7.99
CA VAL A 14 -11.80 -6.23 -7.50
C VAL A 14 -11.00 -6.90 -8.59
N LEU A 15 -9.76 -7.23 -8.27
CA LEU A 15 -8.86 -7.97 -9.13
C LEU A 15 -8.79 -9.42 -8.62
N GLU A 16 -9.31 -10.36 -9.40
CA GLU A 16 -9.17 -11.79 -9.15
C GLU A 16 -7.85 -12.25 -9.75
N ILE A 17 -6.99 -12.86 -8.95
CA ILE A 17 -5.66 -13.33 -9.38
C ILE A 17 -5.57 -14.83 -9.13
N ALA A 18 -5.05 -15.54 -10.12
CA ALA A 18 -4.69 -16.95 -10.03
C ALA A 18 -3.29 -17.16 -10.61
N ALA A 19 -2.38 -17.66 -9.77
CA ALA A 19 -1.02 -18.02 -10.12
C ALA A 19 -0.81 -19.53 -10.02
N ASP A 20 -0.11 -20.09 -10.99
CA ASP A 20 0.26 -21.50 -10.95
C ASP A 20 1.32 -21.73 -9.86
N TRP A 21 1.30 -22.92 -9.25
CA TRP A 21 2.25 -23.25 -8.18
C TRP A 21 3.71 -22.99 -8.57
N ALA A 22 4.08 -23.28 -9.81
CA ALA A 22 5.45 -23.09 -10.31
C ALA A 22 5.91 -21.62 -10.22
N GLU A 23 5.00 -20.66 -10.32
CA GLU A 23 5.30 -19.22 -10.26
C GLU A 23 5.57 -18.74 -8.83
N VAL A 24 5.02 -19.41 -7.82
CA VAL A 24 5.03 -18.96 -6.42
C VAL A 24 5.75 -19.92 -5.46
N ALA A 25 6.15 -21.10 -5.92
CA ALA A 25 6.74 -22.14 -5.08
C ALA A 25 8.02 -21.69 -4.37
N ALA A 26 8.88 -20.95 -5.06
CA ALA A 26 10.14 -20.46 -4.48
C ALA A 26 9.88 -19.50 -3.31
N GLU A 27 8.90 -18.60 -3.47
CA GLU A 27 8.53 -17.67 -2.40
C GLU A 27 7.83 -18.36 -1.24
N TYR A 28 7.01 -19.39 -1.52
CA TYR A 28 6.44 -20.21 -0.46
C TYR A 28 7.50 -20.92 0.35
N ASP A 29 8.54 -21.46 -0.30
CA ASP A 29 9.67 -22.10 0.36
C ASP A 29 10.49 -21.11 1.21
N ASN A 30 10.67 -19.87 0.74
CA ASN A 30 11.32 -18.80 1.51
C ASN A 30 10.52 -18.47 2.78
N VAL A 31 9.21 -18.22 2.64
CA VAL A 31 8.34 -17.94 3.78
C VAL A 31 8.35 -19.10 4.77
N LEU A 32 8.24 -20.34 4.31
CA LEU A 32 8.27 -21.52 5.17
C LEU A 32 9.59 -21.66 5.93
N ALA A 33 10.72 -21.32 5.31
CA ALA A 33 12.03 -21.35 5.93
C ALA A 33 12.13 -20.36 7.12
N GLU A 34 11.47 -19.20 7.04
CA GLU A 34 11.40 -18.22 8.14
C GLU A 34 10.73 -18.82 9.39
N PHE A 35 9.75 -19.71 9.20
CA PHE A 35 9.08 -20.42 10.28
C PHE A 35 9.86 -21.66 10.79
N GLY A 36 10.98 -21.99 10.17
CA GLY A 36 11.78 -23.18 10.52
C GLY A 36 12.25 -23.21 11.98
N ASN A 37 12.49 -22.03 12.59
CA ASN A 37 12.89 -21.91 14.00
C ASN A 37 11.73 -21.66 14.97
N ALA A 38 10.49 -21.67 14.49
CA ALA A 38 9.33 -21.46 15.36
C ALA A 38 9.18 -22.60 16.40
N ALA A 39 8.60 -22.25 17.54
CA ALA A 39 8.32 -23.23 18.59
C ALA A 39 7.17 -24.14 18.16
N VAL A 40 7.46 -25.42 17.97
CA VAL A 40 6.47 -26.45 17.64
C VAL A 40 6.42 -27.47 18.81
N PRO A 41 5.26 -27.70 19.41
CA PRO A 41 5.12 -28.67 20.52
C PRO A 41 5.70 -30.04 20.17
N GLY A 42 6.49 -30.60 21.10
CA GLY A 42 7.16 -31.88 20.91
C GLY A 42 8.48 -31.84 20.15
N PHE A 43 8.92 -30.67 19.68
CA PHE A 43 10.19 -30.53 19.00
C PHE A 43 11.03 -29.39 19.61
N ARG A 44 12.34 -29.56 19.56
CA ARG A 44 13.28 -28.50 19.89
C ARG A 44 13.23 -27.43 18.78
N PRO A 45 13.31 -26.11 19.07
CA PRO A 45 13.34 -25.07 18.05
C PRO A 45 14.33 -25.38 16.92
N GLY A 46 13.90 -25.27 15.68
CA GLY A 46 14.69 -25.56 14.49
C GLY A 46 14.86 -27.06 14.15
N ARG A 47 14.18 -27.98 14.88
CA ARG A 47 14.27 -29.44 14.65
C ARG A 47 12.96 -30.09 14.22
N ALA A 48 11.89 -29.34 14.10
CA ALA A 48 10.62 -29.84 13.58
C ALA A 48 10.74 -30.14 12.07
N PRO A 49 10.31 -31.31 11.58
CA PRO A 49 10.25 -31.58 10.14
C PRO A 49 9.31 -30.59 9.45
N ARG A 50 9.64 -30.23 8.18
CA ARG A 50 8.86 -29.30 7.35
C ARG A 50 7.35 -29.58 7.39
N ALA A 51 6.94 -30.81 7.17
CA ALA A 51 5.54 -31.21 7.18
C ALA A 51 4.82 -30.95 8.53
N VAL A 52 5.55 -31.01 9.64
CA VAL A 52 5.02 -30.72 10.98
C VAL A 52 4.88 -29.20 11.17
N VAL A 53 5.86 -28.41 10.71
CA VAL A 53 5.79 -26.94 10.72
C VAL A 53 4.60 -26.46 9.88
N GLU A 54 4.45 -26.96 8.65
CA GLU A 54 3.32 -26.64 7.76
C GLU A 54 1.98 -27.01 8.39
N ARG A 55 1.89 -28.16 9.04
CA ARG A 55 0.65 -28.57 9.70
C ARG A 55 0.32 -27.73 10.92
N PHE A 56 1.30 -27.35 11.71
CA PHE A 56 1.10 -26.65 12.99
C PHE A 56 0.94 -25.15 12.79
N LEU A 57 1.73 -24.54 11.88
CA LEU A 57 1.76 -23.10 11.60
C LEU A 57 1.12 -22.73 10.25
N GLY A 58 0.38 -23.65 9.64
CA GLY A 58 -0.13 -23.50 8.28
C GLY A 58 -0.98 -22.25 8.05
N ARG A 59 -1.69 -21.77 9.06
CA ARG A 59 -2.44 -20.51 8.98
C ARG A 59 -1.49 -19.30 8.91
N GLN A 60 -0.49 -19.25 9.80
CA GLN A 60 0.48 -18.16 9.84
C GLN A 60 1.33 -18.13 8.56
N ILE A 61 1.76 -19.30 8.07
CA ILE A 61 2.52 -19.43 6.82
C ILE A 61 1.68 -18.93 5.64
N ARG A 62 0.41 -19.34 5.54
CA ARG A 62 -0.49 -18.87 4.48
C ARG A 62 -0.68 -17.37 4.51
N ASN A 63 -0.91 -16.80 5.69
CA ASN A 63 -1.08 -15.34 5.81
C ASN A 63 0.18 -14.58 5.43
N ALA A 64 1.35 -15.00 5.93
CA ALA A 64 2.63 -14.38 5.59
C ALA A 64 2.95 -14.49 4.09
N PHE A 65 2.70 -15.67 3.49
CA PHE A 65 2.87 -15.90 2.08
C PHE A 65 1.92 -15.03 1.24
N ALA A 66 0.62 -15.00 1.60
CA ALA A 66 -0.36 -14.19 0.89
C ALA A 66 -0.04 -12.69 0.96
N ALA A 67 0.37 -12.19 2.13
CA ALA A 67 0.77 -10.80 2.27
C ALA A 67 1.97 -10.43 1.40
N ARG A 68 2.96 -11.30 1.28
CA ARG A 68 4.18 -11.06 0.50
C ARG A 68 3.95 -11.28 -1.01
N SER A 69 3.51 -12.47 -1.41
CA SER A 69 3.28 -12.83 -2.82
C SER A 69 2.09 -12.09 -3.40
N GLY A 70 1.03 -11.90 -2.63
CA GLY A 70 -0.17 -11.20 -3.07
C GLY A 70 0.13 -9.77 -3.49
N ARG A 71 0.87 -9.01 -2.68
CA ARG A 71 1.27 -7.62 -3.02
C ARG A 71 2.12 -7.55 -4.30
N GLN A 72 3.01 -8.52 -4.51
CA GLN A 72 3.82 -8.56 -5.72
C GLN A 72 2.96 -8.85 -6.95
N LEU A 73 2.12 -9.89 -6.90
CA LEU A 73 1.26 -10.29 -8.00
C LEU A 73 0.25 -9.19 -8.36
N VAL A 74 -0.32 -8.49 -7.36
CA VAL A 74 -1.20 -7.34 -7.61
C VAL A 74 -0.45 -6.23 -8.34
N ARG A 75 0.77 -5.88 -7.90
CA ARG A 75 1.58 -4.85 -8.58
C ARG A 75 1.88 -5.21 -10.03
N GLU A 76 2.21 -6.47 -10.31
CA GLU A 76 2.45 -6.96 -11.67
C GLU A 76 1.18 -6.86 -12.52
N ALA A 77 0.04 -7.35 -12.02
CA ALA A 77 -1.24 -7.29 -12.71
C ALA A 77 -1.72 -5.85 -12.98
N LEU A 78 -1.53 -4.94 -12.04
CA LEU A 78 -1.85 -3.53 -12.21
C LEU A 78 -0.93 -2.86 -13.26
N ARG A 79 0.36 -3.19 -13.27
CA ARG A 79 1.31 -2.69 -14.29
C ARG A 79 0.93 -3.16 -15.70
N GLU A 80 0.59 -4.45 -15.87
CA GLU A 80 0.14 -4.99 -17.15
C GLU A 80 -1.12 -4.30 -17.68
N ARG A 81 -1.98 -3.85 -16.78
CA ARG A 81 -3.21 -3.11 -17.11
C ARG A 81 -3.00 -1.60 -17.18
N ASN A 82 -1.78 -1.12 -16.97
CA ASN A 82 -1.47 0.31 -16.91
C ASN A 82 -2.35 1.07 -15.91
N MET A 83 -2.59 0.44 -14.75
CA MET A 83 -3.41 0.93 -13.64
C MET A 83 -2.57 1.12 -12.39
N ARG A 84 -3.03 2.01 -11.52
CA ARG A 84 -2.47 2.22 -10.18
C ARG A 84 -3.58 2.13 -9.15
N ALA A 85 -3.25 1.63 -7.98
CA ALA A 85 -4.13 1.71 -6.83
C ALA A 85 -3.85 2.99 -6.06
N ALA A 86 -4.90 3.65 -5.57
CA ALA A 86 -4.81 4.75 -4.64
C ALA A 86 -5.22 4.24 -3.25
N GLY A 87 -4.33 4.39 -2.27
CA GLY A 87 -4.53 3.88 -0.93
C GLY A 87 -4.25 2.37 -0.77
N PRO A 88 -4.68 1.79 0.36
CA PRO A 88 -4.42 0.40 0.70
C PRO A 88 -5.17 -0.57 -0.24
N ILE A 89 -4.55 -1.73 -0.46
CA ILE A 89 -5.15 -2.84 -1.21
C ILE A 89 -5.54 -3.92 -0.21
N ALA A 90 -6.84 -4.25 -0.16
CA ALA A 90 -7.35 -5.32 0.70
C ALA A 90 -7.30 -6.67 -0.05
N LEU A 91 -6.63 -7.65 0.55
CA LEU A 91 -6.59 -9.02 0.03
C LEU A 91 -7.70 -9.84 0.67
N GLY A 92 -8.48 -10.57 -0.14
CA GLY A 92 -9.57 -11.42 0.28
C GLY A 92 -9.57 -12.78 -0.44
N ASP A 93 -10.46 -13.67 -0.03
CA ASP A 93 -10.71 -14.98 -0.64
C ASP A 93 -9.43 -15.79 -0.93
N ILE A 94 -8.47 -15.72 0.00
CA ILE A 94 -7.16 -16.34 -0.15
C ILE A 94 -7.29 -17.85 -0.15
N GLN A 95 -6.98 -18.48 -1.28
CA GLN A 95 -6.93 -19.91 -1.46
C GLN A 95 -5.51 -20.32 -1.87
N LEU A 96 -4.89 -21.10 -1.03
CA LEU A 96 -3.57 -21.67 -1.26
C LEU A 96 -3.67 -23.20 -1.19
N ASP A 97 -3.57 -23.85 -2.31
CA ASP A 97 -3.43 -25.28 -2.41
C ASP A 97 -1.95 -25.59 -2.74
N PRO A 98 -1.15 -25.99 -1.72
CA PRO A 98 0.25 -26.30 -1.94
C PRO A 98 0.43 -27.35 -3.03
N ARG A 99 1.26 -27.03 -4.04
CA ARG A 99 1.56 -27.81 -5.25
C ARG A 99 0.50 -27.74 -6.38
N SER A 100 -0.56 -26.97 -6.22
CA SER A 100 -1.59 -26.82 -7.25
C SER A 100 -1.69 -25.36 -7.71
N ALA A 101 -2.25 -24.47 -6.88
CA ALA A 101 -2.51 -23.09 -7.26
C ALA A 101 -2.54 -22.15 -6.06
N PHE A 102 -2.32 -20.86 -6.33
CA PHE A 102 -2.56 -19.76 -5.41
C PHE A 102 -3.54 -18.79 -6.05
N SER A 103 -4.67 -18.56 -5.43
CA SER A 103 -5.66 -17.59 -5.90
C SER A 103 -6.17 -16.72 -4.75
N PHE A 104 -6.52 -15.48 -5.08
CA PHE A 104 -7.04 -14.50 -4.13
C PHE A 104 -7.74 -13.37 -4.87
N THR A 105 -8.50 -12.57 -4.13
CA THR A 105 -9.05 -11.31 -4.60
C THR A 105 -8.28 -10.14 -4.01
N ALA A 106 -8.14 -9.07 -4.77
CA ALA A 106 -7.56 -7.81 -4.31
C ALA A 106 -8.55 -6.67 -4.60
N GLU A 107 -9.08 -6.07 -3.54
CA GLU A 107 -9.95 -4.91 -3.65
C GLU A 107 -9.14 -3.63 -3.47
N PHE A 108 -9.33 -2.67 -4.38
CA PHE A 108 -8.61 -1.41 -4.37
C PHE A 108 -9.42 -0.29 -5.02
N ILE A 109 -9.05 0.95 -4.73
CA ILE A 109 -9.56 2.13 -5.41
C ILE A 109 -8.58 2.48 -6.53
N PRO A 110 -9.00 2.55 -7.80
CA PRO A 110 -8.11 2.95 -8.88
C PRO A 110 -7.70 4.42 -8.70
N ALA A 111 -6.42 4.71 -8.84
CA ALA A 111 -5.92 6.08 -8.87
C ALA A 111 -6.41 6.77 -10.16
N PRO A 112 -7.07 7.92 -10.06
CA PRO A 112 -7.44 8.69 -11.25
C PRO A 112 -6.18 9.19 -11.95
N ARG A 113 -6.21 9.26 -13.26
CA ARG A 113 -5.21 10.02 -14.03
C ARG A 113 -5.61 11.48 -14.00
N LEU A 114 -4.71 12.32 -13.52
CA LEU A 114 -4.89 13.75 -13.48
C LEU A 114 -4.04 14.39 -14.59
N ASP A 115 -4.60 15.41 -15.23
CA ASP A 115 -3.87 16.19 -16.22
C ASP A 115 -2.96 17.17 -15.48
N LEU A 116 -1.68 16.80 -15.33
CA LEU A 116 -0.70 17.62 -14.62
C LEU A 116 -0.34 18.87 -15.42
N PRO A 117 -0.23 20.03 -14.76
CA PRO A 117 0.33 21.23 -15.38
C PRO A 117 1.84 21.08 -15.60
N ASP A 118 2.41 21.95 -16.45
CA ASP A 118 3.86 22.06 -16.59
C ASP A 118 4.48 22.59 -15.29
N CYS A 119 5.10 21.72 -14.52
CA CYS A 119 5.71 22.06 -13.24
C CYS A 119 6.89 23.07 -13.38
N ALA A 120 7.46 23.23 -14.57
CA ALA A 120 8.48 24.25 -14.81
C ALA A 120 7.92 25.68 -14.73
N ALA A 121 6.61 25.85 -14.89
CA ALA A 121 5.92 27.14 -14.79
C ALA A 121 5.53 27.52 -13.35
N LEU A 122 5.92 26.74 -12.35
CA LEU A 122 5.53 26.91 -10.95
C LEU A 122 6.18 28.16 -10.35
N PRO A 123 5.41 29.16 -9.89
CA PRO A 123 5.96 30.38 -9.32
C PRO A 123 6.40 30.12 -7.87
N LEU A 124 7.69 30.07 -7.62
CA LEU A 124 8.25 29.90 -6.27
C LEU A 124 8.86 31.24 -5.81
N ALA A 125 8.05 32.10 -5.21
CA ALA A 125 8.45 33.41 -4.72
C ALA A 125 8.70 33.45 -3.20
N GLY A 126 8.23 32.43 -2.45
CA GLY A 126 8.35 32.36 -1.00
C GLY A 126 9.78 32.44 -0.48
N ALA A 127 9.98 33.18 0.61
CA ALA A 127 11.29 33.43 1.22
C ALA A 127 11.82 32.21 1.98
N SER A 128 10.93 31.34 2.45
CA SER A 128 11.25 30.10 3.19
C SER A 128 10.81 28.85 2.42
N ASP A 129 11.39 27.70 2.80
CA ASP A 129 10.98 26.41 2.22
C ASP A 129 9.53 26.07 2.54
N ALA A 130 9.00 26.52 3.68
CA ALA A 130 7.61 26.32 4.05
C ALA A 130 6.67 27.11 3.12
N GLU A 131 6.95 28.41 2.92
CA GLU A 131 6.17 29.26 2.03
C GLU A 131 6.21 28.75 0.59
N ARG A 132 7.38 28.32 0.09
CA ARG A 132 7.48 27.72 -1.24
C ARG A 132 6.69 26.43 -1.39
N ARG A 133 6.63 25.58 -0.36
CA ARG A 133 5.80 24.36 -0.38
C ARG A 133 4.31 24.69 -0.41
N ASP A 134 3.89 25.69 0.37
CA ASP A 134 2.49 26.12 0.41
C ASP A 134 2.07 26.71 -0.93
N GLU A 135 2.89 27.61 -1.52
CA GLU A 135 2.67 28.17 -2.86
C GLU A 135 2.58 27.07 -3.92
N ALA A 136 3.52 26.10 -3.90
CA ALA A 136 3.51 25.00 -4.83
C ALA A 136 2.24 24.14 -4.71
N SER A 137 1.84 23.84 -3.48
CA SER A 137 0.64 23.03 -3.19
C SER A 137 -0.63 23.72 -3.68
N GLU A 138 -0.77 25.02 -3.40
CA GLU A 138 -1.90 25.82 -3.85
C GLU A 138 -1.96 25.91 -5.37
N TRP A 139 -0.81 26.19 -6.00
CA TRP A 139 -0.72 26.27 -7.43
C TRP A 139 -1.06 24.96 -8.14
N LEU A 140 -0.51 23.82 -7.66
CA LEU A 140 -0.79 22.49 -8.20
C LEU A 140 -2.29 22.15 -8.09
N LEU A 141 -2.89 22.42 -6.94
CA LEU A 141 -4.33 22.17 -6.73
C LEU A 141 -5.21 23.02 -7.65
N ALA A 142 -4.82 24.26 -7.89
CA ALA A 142 -5.57 25.18 -8.75
C ALA A 142 -5.45 24.84 -10.24
N HIS A 143 -4.28 24.32 -10.67
CA HIS A 143 -3.99 24.09 -12.09
C HIS A 143 -4.13 22.62 -12.52
N THR A 144 -4.47 21.70 -11.59
CA THR A 144 -4.75 20.32 -11.92
C THR A 144 -6.26 20.08 -11.92
N PRO A 145 -6.92 19.98 -13.09
CA PRO A 145 -8.33 19.63 -13.16
C PRO A 145 -8.55 18.18 -12.75
N GLY A 146 -9.80 17.85 -12.43
CA GLY A 146 -10.21 16.48 -12.08
C GLY A 146 -10.75 16.36 -10.66
N GLU A 147 -11.62 15.38 -10.51
CA GLU A 147 -12.26 15.04 -9.24
C GLU A 147 -11.56 13.86 -8.58
N VAL A 148 -11.66 13.80 -7.27
CA VAL A 148 -11.11 12.73 -6.43
C VAL A 148 -12.18 11.68 -6.19
N PRO A 149 -11.88 10.38 -6.25
CA PRO A 149 -12.84 9.35 -5.90
C PRO A 149 -13.41 9.58 -4.48
N PRO A 150 -14.74 9.63 -4.30
CA PRO A 150 -15.36 9.86 -2.99
C PRO A 150 -14.95 8.84 -1.92
N ALA A 151 -14.65 7.61 -2.34
CA ALA A 151 -14.17 6.57 -1.44
C ALA A 151 -12.84 6.93 -0.76
N LEU A 152 -11.90 7.56 -1.49
CA LEU A 152 -10.63 8.04 -0.92
C LEU A 152 -10.84 9.19 0.07
N VAL A 153 -11.77 10.11 -0.26
CA VAL A 153 -12.10 11.22 0.64
C VAL A 153 -12.71 10.69 1.92
N ARG A 154 -13.59 9.69 1.84
CA ARG A 154 -14.19 9.03 3.02
C ARG A 154 -13.13 8.39 3.90
N GLN A 155 -12.21 7.63 3.33
CA GLN A 155 -11.09 7.03 4.06
C GLN A 155 -10.22 8.10 4.76
N GLU A 156 -9.97 9.22 4.09
CA GLU A 156 -9.20 10.30 4.68
C GLU A 156 -9.97 11.00 5.82
N CYS A 157 -11.29 11.15 5.71
CA CYS A 157 -12.12 11.64 6.80
C CYS A 157 -12.09 10.69 8.01
N GLU A 158 -12.21 9.38 7.79
CA GLU A 158 -12.12 8.37 8.85
C GLU A 158 -10.76 8.42 9.56
N ARG A 159 -9.67 8.52 8.78
CA ARG A 159 -8.31 8.64 9.32
C ARG A 159 -8.11 9.93 10.12
N ALA A 160 -8.75 11.02 9.73
CA ALA A 160 -8.72 12.30 10.43
C ALA A 160 -9.60 12.35 11.69
N GLY A 161 -10.35 11.28 11.99
CA GLY A 161 -11.27 11.23 13.14
C GLY A 161 -12.65 11.85 12.88
N GLU A 162 -13.02 12.02 11.60
CA GLU A 162 -14.28 12.62 11.14
C GLU A 162 -15.13 11.60 10.32
N PRO A 163 -15.47 10.41 10.87
CA PRO A 163 -16.08 9.33 10.11
C PRO A 163 -17.50 9.64 9.60
N GLY A 164 -18.14 10.70 10.13
CA GLY A 164 -19.47 11.15 9.70
C GLY A 164 -19.43 12.27 8.67
N ALA A 165 -18.26 12.73 8.24
CA ALA A 165 -18.15 13.82 7.28
C ALA A 165 -18.70 13.39 5.92
N GLY A 166 -19.64 14.20 5.39
CA GLY A 166 -20.28 13.98 4.09
C GLY A 166 -19.93 15.06 3.08
N PRO A 167 -20.29 14.83 1.80
CA PRO A 167 -20.04 15.80 0.75
C PRO A 167 -20.55 17.20 1.10
N GLY A 168 -19.67 18.21 0.94
CA GLY A 168 -19.99 19.62 1.15
C GLY A 168 -19.72 20.15 2.56
N CYS A 169 -19.45 19.33 3.57
CA CYS A 169 -18.97 19.85 4.86
C CYS A 169 -17.49 20.22 4.81
N GLU A 170 -17.05 21.07 5.73
CA GLU A 170 -15.67 21.58 5.77
C GLU A 170 -14.63 20.46 5.89
N ALA A 171 -14.87 19.47 6.76
CA ALA A 171 -13.99 18.31 6.93
C ALA A 171 -13.85 17.50 5.64
N TRP A 172 -14.94 17.28 4.91
CA TRP A 172 -14.92 16.61 3.61
C TRP A 172 -14.10 17.39 2.57
N LEU A 173 -14.33 18.71 2.47
CA LEU A 173 -13.59 19.55 1.53
C LEU A 173 -12.09 19.58 1.83
N ALA A 174 -11.73 19.66 3.11
CA ALA A 174 -10.35 19.60 3.55
C ALA A 174 -9.72 18.22 3.25
N ALA A 175 -10.45 17.13 3.48
CA ALA A 175 -10.00 15.78 3.15
C ALA A 175 -9.82 15.62 1.63
N ALA A 176 -10.79 16.06 0.82
CA ALA A 176 -10.72 16.01 -0.63
C ALA A 176 -9.50 16.76 -1.17
N ARG A 177 -9.19 17.92 -0.59
CA ARG A 177 -8.02 18.72 -0.93
C ARG A 177 -6.70 17.98 -0.61
N ARG A 178 -6.60 17.35 0.57
CA ARG A 178 -5.41 16.55 0.95
C ARG A 178 -5.23 15.34 0.04
N VAL A 179 -6.30 14.60 -0.24
CA VAL A 179 -6.26 13.45 -1.14
C VAL A 179 -5.86 13.88 -2.55
N LYS A 180 -6.45 14.97 -3.08
CA LYS A 180 -6.10 15.50 -4.40
C LYS A 180 -4.63 15.85 -4.49
N LEU A 181 -4.11 16.58 -3.51
CA LEU A 181 -2.70 16.95 -3.46
C LEU A 181 -1.79 15.72 -3.42
N GLY A 182 -2.11 14.71 -2.61
CA GLY A 182 -1.37 13.45 -2.56
C GLY A 182 -1.30 12.77 -3.93
N LEU A 183 -2.45 12.63 -4.62
CA LEU A 183 -2.52 12.04 -5.96
C LEU A 183 -1.71 12.83 -7.01
N ILE A 184 -1.71 14.15 -6.92
CA ILE A 184 -0.91 15.02 -7.79
C ILE A 184 0.57 14.78 -7.54
N LEU A 185 1.00 14.82 -6.27
CA LEU A 185 2.40 14.64 -5.91
C LEU A 185 2.92 13.26 -6.30
N ASP A 186 2.12 12.20 -6.13
CA ASP A 186 2.46 10.84 -6.56
C ASP A 186 2.68 10.77 -8.09
N GLN A 187 1.82 11.44 -8.88
CA GLN A 187 1.97 11.45 -10.33
C GLN A 187 3.15 12.33 -10.79
N VAL A 188 3.41 13.46 -10.12
CA VAL A 188 4.59 14.29 -10.37
C VAL A 188 5.86 13.50 -10.06
N ALA A 189 5.93 12.82 -8.92
CA ALA A 189 7.08 12.00 -8.55
C ALA A 189 7.36 10.91 -9.59
N GLU A 190 6.32 10.25 -10.10
CA GLU A 190 6.45 9.26 -11.17
C GLU A 190 6.95 9.88 -12.48
N ALA A 191 6.39 11.03 -12.90
CA ALA A 191 6.76 11.71 -14.13
C ALA A 191 8.21 12.20 -14.11
N GLU A 192 8.67 12.68 -12.95
CA GLU A 192 10.02 13.19 -12.72
C GLU A 192 11.03 12.10 -12.30
N GLY A 193 10.58 10.84 -12.12
CA GLY A 193 11.43 9.75 -11.69
C GLY A 193 11.98 9.92 -10.27
N ILE A 194 11.20 10.56 -9.40
CA ILE A 194 11.57 10.80 -7.99
C ILE A 194 11.16 9.57 -7.18
N ASP A 195 12.14 8.77 -6.78
CA ASP A 195 11.95 7.63 -5.90
C ASP A 195 12.65 7.88 -4.56
N ALA A 196 12.01 7.45 -3.46
CA ALA A 196 12.62 7.49 -2.14
C ALA A 196 13.64 6.36 -1.99
N ASP A 197 14.89 6.69 -1.68
CA ASP A 197 15.90 5.70 -1.34
C ASP A 197 15.84 5.29 0.14
N GLN A 198 16.65 4.29 0.54
CA GLN A 198 16.67 3.83 1.92
C GLN A 198 17.10 4.93 2.92
N ARG A 199 17.90 5.90 2.47
CA ARG A 199 18.36 7.02 3.31
C ARG A 199 17.23 7.99 3.59
N ASP A 200 16.35 8.23 2.61
CA ASP A 200 15.17 9.07 2.74
C ASP A 200 14.18 8.44 3.74
N VAL A 201 13.96 7.13 3.62
CA VAL A 201 13.14 6.36 4.57
C VAL A 201 13.72 6.44 5.98
N ASP A 202 15.02 6.22 6.14
CA ASP A 202 15.69 6.28 7.44
C ASP A 202 15.66 7.70 8.05
N ALA A 203 15.78 8.74 7.23
CA ALA A 203 15.64 10.12 7.64
C ALA A 203 14.23 10.42 8.12
N ARG A 204 13.21 9.96 7.36
CA ARG A 204 11.80 10.16 7.74
C ARG A 204 11.45 9.42 9.03
N ILE A 205 11.90 8.17 9.20
CA ILE A 205 11.71 7.41 10.44
C ILE A 205 12.31 8.16 11.64
N ARG A 206 13.51 8.74 11.51
CA ARG A 206 14.13 9.53 12.58
C ARG A 206 13.31 10.76 12.94
N THR A 207 12.82 11.49 11.95
CA THR A 207 11.97 12.68 12.15
C THR A 207 10.68 12.31 12.89
N VAL A 208 9.94 11.34 12.39
CA VAL A 208 8.66 10.91 12.97
C VAL A 208 8.86 10.33 14.38
N ALA A 209 9.92 9.55 14.59
CA ALA A 209 10.26 9.02 15.91
C ALA A 209 10.53 10.14 16.93
N ALA A 210 11.25 11.19 16.52
CA ALA A 210 11.50 12.36 17.37
C ALA A 210 10.21 13.12 17.70
N GLU A 211 9.32 13.34 16.73
CA GLU A 211 8.01 13.98 16.92
C GLU A 211 7.14 13.24 17.95
N HIS A 212 7.22 11.90 17.97
CA HIS A 212 6.47 11.04 18.88
C HIS A 212 7.23 10.63 20.16
N GLY A 213 8.44 11.14 20.38
CA GLY A 213 9.25 10.78 21.56
C GLY A 213 9.67 9.30 21.59
N MET A 214 9.76 8.66 20.43
CA MET A 214 10.11 7.24 20.26
C MET A 214 11.54 7.07 19.75
N ARG A 215 12.11 5.88 19.93
CA ARG A 215 13.38 5.53 19.29
C ARG A 215 13.13 5.10 17.83
N PRO A 216 13.99 5.50 16.88
CA PRO A 216 13.83 5.13 15.46
C PRO A 216 13.68 3.61 15.22
N ASP A 217 14.46 2.79 15.93
CA ASP A 217 14.39 1.33 15.83
C ASP A 217 13.07 0.74 16.37
N GLU A 218 12.45 1.41 17.32
CA GLU A 218 11.16 1.02 17.88
C GLU A 218 10.03 1.35 16.91
N LEU A 219 10.06 2.55 16.33
CA LEU A 219 9.11 2.93 15.29
C LEU A 219 9.21 2.02 14.07
N ARG A 220 10.45 1.70 13.61
CA ARG A 220 10.67 0.79 12.49
C ARG A 220 10.03 -0.59 12.75
N ARG A 221 10.30 -1.18 13.92
CA ARG A 221 9.70 -2.47 14.31
C ARG A 221 8.19 -2.43 14.44
N LYS A 222 7.63 -1.28 14.80
CA LYS A 222 6.18 -1.09 14.85
C LYS A 222 5.59 -1.08 13.44
N LEU A 223 6.15 -0.30 12.52
CA LEU A 223 5.74 -0.24 11.11
C LEU A 223 5.86 -1.60 10.42
N GLU A 224 6.97 -2.33 10.61
CA GLU A 224 7.16 -3.67 10.04
C GLU A 224 6.13 -4.68 10.56
N ARG A 225 5.62 -4.51 11.79
CA ARG A 225 4.55 -5.35 12.35
C ARG A 225 3.17 -4.96 11.81
N GLU A 226 2.91 -3.68 11.66
CA GLU A 226 1.65 -3.17 11.11
C GLU A 226 1.51 -3.50 9.63
N ASP A 227 2.57 -3.36 8.83
CA ASP A 227 2.62 -3.78 7.42
C ASP A 227 2.47 -5.30 7.21
N GLY A 228 2.68 -6.09 8.24
CA GLY A 228 2.49 -7.55 8.21
C GLY A 228 1.12 -8.01 8.70
N MET A 229 0.25 -7.09 9.16
CA MET A 229 -1.06 -7.39 9.74
C MET A 229 -2.25 -6.87 8.93
N ASP A 230 -2.04 -6.07 7.86
CA ASP A 230 -3.08 -5.59 6.94
C ASP A 230 -3.18 -6.44 5.66
#